data_29cd05ab28bfd90222febf1daf5cd592
#
_entry.id   29cd05ab28bfd90222febf1daf5cd592
#
_cell.length_a   1.000
_cell.length_b   1.000
_cell.length_c   1.000
_cell.angle_alpha   90.00
_cell.angle_beta   90.00
_cell.angle_gamma   90.00
#
_symmetry.space_group_name_H-M   'P 1'
#
loop_
_entity.id
_entity.type
_entity.pdbx_description
1 polymer ?
#
loop_
_entity_poly.entity_id
_entity_poly.type
_entity_poly.pdbx_seq_one_letter_code
_entity_poly.pdbx_strand_id
1 'polypeptide(L)'
;MNPRPAPRPGGRSARVQAAVHRATHELTEQIGRAQLTVPLIAAHAGVTPSTIYRRWGDLAELLADVALDRFRADTEPADTGSVEGDLQAWAEQFFEEMGSEVGQAMLRDVLAGRSQGEMPVPCQCAAYTASQIEIVLARGTARGEAVPAVDAIMDGVVAPIIYRTLFGPTRASHALVRGLVRGCMAGAGHQPSDSDLALAGAAGPMLD
;
A
#
# COMPACT_ATOMS: atom_id res chain seq x y z
N MET A 1 -29.59 -28.95 -11.99
CA MET A 1 -28.91 -27.68 -11.77
C MET A 1 -27.42 -28.00 -11.64
N ASN A 2 -26.63 -27.71 -12.68
CA ASN A 2 -25.22 -28.07 -12.72
C ASN A 2 -24.41 -26.93 -12.09
N PRO A 3 -23.56 -27.14 -11.07
CA PRO A 3 -22.79 -26.08 -10.44
C PRO A 3 -21.75 -25.56 -11.44
N ARG A 4 -21.70 -24.22 -11.63
CA ARG A 4 -20.63 -23.56 -12.40
C ARG A 4 -19.28 -23.90 -11.79
N PRO A 5 -18.30 -24.38 -12.58
CA PRO A 5 -16.97 -24.63 -12.05
C PRO A 5 -16.32 -23.32 -11.58
N ALA A 6 -15.72 -23.33 -10.40
CA ALA A 6 -14.95 -22.22 -9.87
C ALA A 6 -13.82 -21.80 -10.83
N PRO A 7 -13.48 -20.49 -10.94
CA PRO A 7 -12.39 -20.03 -11.79
C PRO A 7 -11.07 -20.69 -11.34
N ARG A 8 -10.40 -21.38 -12.25
CA ARG A 8 -9.09 -22.00 -11.97
C ARG A 8 -8.05 -20.89 -11.81
N PRO A 9 -7.28 -20.85 -10.68
CA PRO A 9 -6.12 -19.97 -10.56
C PRO A 9 -5.14 -20.26 -11.71
N GLY A 10 -4.73 -19.22 -12.47
CA GLY A 10 -3.79 -19.37 -13.60
C GLY A 10 -4.43 -19.42 -14.99
N GLY A 11 -5.69 -19.03 -15.14
CA GLY A 11 -6.37 -18.97 -16.45
C GLY A 11 -5.76 -17.93 -17.41
N ARG A 12 -6.22 -17.96 -18.69
CA ARG A 12 -5.77 -17.04 -19.76
C ARG A 12 -5.75 -15.57 -19.31
N SER A 13 -6.71 -15.16 -18.48
CA SER A 13 -6.83 -13.80 -17.94
C SER A 13 -5.64 -13.43 -17.04
N ALA A 14 -5.22 -14.31 -16.14
CA ALA A 14 -4.07 -14.06 -15.25
C ALA A 14 -2.75 -14.02 -16.05
N ARG A 15 -2.59 -14.89 -17.07
CA ARG A 15 -1.40 -14.85 -17.94
C ARG A 15 -1.29 -13.56 -18.74
N VAL A 16 -2.40 -13.04 -19.23
CA VAL A 16 -2.44 -11.74 -19.94
C VAL A 16 -2.06 -10.62 -18.98
N GLN A 17 -2.60 -10.61 -17.76
CA GLN A 17 -2.25 -9.60 -16.75
C GLN A 17 -0.74 -9.63 -16.43
N ALA A 18 -0.20 -10.79 -16.11
CA ALA A 18 1.22 -10.93 -15.81
C ALA A 18 2.11 -10.51 -16.99
N ALA A 19 1.72 -10.81 -18.23
CA ALA A 19 2.47 -10.38 -19.42
C ALA A 19 2.45 -8.86 -19.61
N VAL A 20 1.28 -8.21 -19.39
CA VAL A 20 1.13 -6.75 -19.50
C VAL A 20 1.88 -6.04 -18.38
N HIS A 21 1.80 -6.53 -17.13
CA HIS A 21 2.54 -5.97 -16.00
C HIS A 21 4.06 -6.04 -16.25
N ARG A 22 4.57 -7.21 -16.64
CA ARG A 22 5.98 -7.36 -16.98
C ARG A 22 6.42 -6.42 -18.09
N ALA A 23 5.66 -6.34 -19.20
CA ALA A 23 5.94 -5.43 -20.30
C ALA A 23 5.99 -3.96 -19.85
N THR A 24 5.09 -3.56 -18.95
CA THR A 24 5.06 -2.21 -18.39
C THR A 24 6.31 -1.93 -17.57
N HIS A 25 6.76 -2.88 -16.73
CA HIS A 25 8.01 -2.74 -15.98
C HIS A 25 9.23 -2.62 -16.89
N GLU A 26 9.41 -3.55 -17.82
CA GLU A 26 10.53 -3.57 -18.75
C GLU A 26 10.63 -2.28 -19.58
N LEU A 27 9.49 -1.80 -20.10
CA LEU A 27 9.44 -0.54 -20.84
C LEU A 27 9.69 0.68 -19.95
N THR A 28 9.22 0.68 -18.71
CA THR A 28 9.51 1.77 -17.77
C THR A 28 11.01 1.91 -17.53
N GLU A 29 11.72 0.79 -17.39
CA GLU A 29 13.19 0.76 -17.22
C GLU A 29 13.94 1.18 -18.49
N GLN A 30 13.44 0.79 -19.67
CA GLN A 30 14.12 1.03 -20.95
C GLN A 30 13.97 2.47 -21.47
N ILE A 31 12.77 3.03 -21.39
CA ILE A 31 12.42 4.30 -22.04
C ILE A 31 11.85 5.34 -21.09
N GLY A 32 11.60 4.97 -19.85
CA GLY A 32 11.00 5.84 -18.85
C GLY A 32 9.46 5.92 -18.93
N ARG A 33 8.84 6.15 -17.76
CA ARG A 33 7.37 6.17 -17.58
C ARG A 33 6.67 7.17 -18.51
N ALA A 34 7.26 8.34 -18.74
CA ALA A 34 6.63 9.41 -19.54
C ALA A 34 6.40 9.03 -21.03
N GLN A 35 7.10 8.01 -21.53
CA GLN A 35 6.98 7.55 -22.90
C GLN A 35 6.05 6.34 -23.06
N LEU A 36 5.48 5.83 -21.97
CA LEU A 36 4.59 4.69 -22.03
C LEU A 36 3.28 5.05 -22.72
N THR A 37 2.84 4.13 -23.59
CA THR A 37 1.52 4.20 -24.23
C THR A 37 0.90 2.82 -24.26
N VAL A 38 -0.44 2.74 -24.25
CA VAL A 38 -1.14 1.45 -24.33
C VAL A 38 -0.74 0.65 -25.58
N PRO A 39 -0.62 1.24 -26.79
CA PRO A 39 -0.15 0.50 -27.97
C PRO A 39 1.25 -0.09 -27.81
N LEU A 40 2.18 0.66 -27.20
CA LEU A 40 3.55 0.20 -26.98
C LEU A 40 3.61 -0.97 -25.99
N ILE A 41 2.92 -0.85 -24.88
CA ILE A 41 2.82 -1.91 -23.86
C ILE A 41 2.15 -3.16 -24.48
N ALA A 42 1.09 -3.00 -25.25
CA ALA A 42 0.39 -4.10 -25.90
C ALA A 42 1.30 -4.86 -26.87
N ALA A 43 2.06 -4.13 -27.70
CA ALA A 43 3.02 -4.73 -28.64
C ALA A 43 4.11 -5.52 -27.89
N HIS A 44 4.66 -4.96 -26.82
CA HIS A 44 5.69 -5.61 -26.01
C HIS A 44 5.15 -6.84 -25.25
N ALA A 45 3.92 -6.78 -24.76
CA ALA A 45 3.25 -7.88 -24.08
C ALA A 45 2.72 -8.98 -25.01
N GLY A 46 2.76 -8.78 -26.33
CA GLY A 46 2.21 -9.72 -27.32
C GLY A 46 0.68 -9.81 -27.28
N VAL A 47 -0.01 -8.70 -26.94
CA VAL A 47 -1.47 -8.59 -26.93
C VAL A 47 -1.95 -7.45 -27.82
N THR A 48 -3.26 -7.38 -28.08
CA THR A 48 -3.82 -6.22 -28.81
C THR A 48 -4.11 -5.06 -27.85
N PRO A 49 -4.01 -3.79 -28.30
CA PRO A 49 -4.40 -2.63 -27.47
C PRO A 49 -5.83 -2.73 -26.93
N SER A 50 -6.76 -3.27 -27.72
CA SER A 50 -8.15 -3.48 -27.30
C SER A 50 -8.29 -4.44 -26.11
N THR A 51 -7.34 -5.37 -25.92
CA THR A 51 -7.29 -6.25 -24.77
C THR A 51 -6.99 -5.45 -23.49
N ILE A 52 -6.05 -4.49 -23.57
CA ILE A 52 -5.71 -3.60 -22.47
C ILE A 52 -6.87 -2.65 -22.16
N TYR A 53 -7.39 -1.95 -23.18
CA TYR A 53 -8.52 -1.02 -22.98
C TYR A 53 -9.76 -1.69 -22.39
N ARG A 54 -10.07 -2.91 -22.81
CA ARG A 54 -11.22 -3.64 -22.24
C ARG A 54 -11.04 -4.01 -20.79
N ARG A 55 -9.80 -4.21 -20.33
CA ARG A 55 -9.50 -4.67 -18.96
C ARG A 55 -9.27 -3.54 -17.99
N TRP A 56 -8.54 -2.52 -18.40
CA TRP A 56 -8.12 -1.41 -17.56
C TRP A 56 -8.77 -0.08 -17.92
N GLY A 57 -9.36 0.06 -19.08
CA GLY A 57 -9.99 1.30 -19.55
C GLY A 57 -8.99 2.25 -20.19
N ASP A 58 -7.94 2.65 -19.48
CA ASP A 58 -6.90 3.55 -19.99
C ASP A 58 -5.50 3.23 -19.41
N LEU A 59 -4.51 4.06 -19.76
CA LEU A 59 -3.14 3.90 -19.29
C LEU A 59 -3.01 4.17 -17.79
N ALA A 60 -3.75 5.13 -17.24
CA ALA A 60 -3.65 5.49 -15.82
C ALA A 60 -4.14 4.33 -14.94
N GLU A 61 -5.26 3.70 -15.31
CA GLU A 61 -5.79 2.51 -14.63
C GLU A 61 -4.83 1.32 -14.73
N LEU A 62 -4.20 1.12 -15.89
CA LEU A 62 -3.19 0.07 -16.04
C LEU A 62 -1.99 0.33 -15.12
N LEU A 63 -1.47 1.55 -15.08
CA LEU A 63 -0.33 1.90 -14.23
C LEU A 63 -0.68 1.80 -12.75
N ALA A 64 -1.89 2.14 -12.36
CA ALA A 64 -2.39 1.96 -11.00
C ALA A 64 -2.45 0.47 -10.59
N ASP A 65 -2.93 -0.42 -11.48
CA ASP A 65 -2.97 -1.87 -11.25
C ASP A 65 -1.54 -2.46 -11.14
N VAL A 66 -0.62 -2.00 -11.99
CA VAL A 66 0.80 -2.38 -11.91
C VAL A 66 1.46 -1.90 -10.61
N ALA A 67 1.15 -0.67 -10.18
CA ALA A 67 1.62 -0.13 -8.91
C ALA A 67 1.09 -0.94 -7.73
N LEU A 68 -0.21 -1.28 -7.76
CA LEU A 68 -0.85 -2.09 -6.73
C LEU A 68 -0.19 -3.47 -6.57
N ASP A 69 0.19 -4.10 -7.68
CA ASP A 69 0.86 -5.41 -7.67
C ASP A 69 2.20 -5.36 -6.91
N ARG A 70 2.90 -4.23 -6.94
CA ARG A 70 4.14 -4.00 -6.16
C ARG A 70 3.91 -3.84 -4.66
N PHE A 71 2.75 -3.34 -4.23
CA PHE A 71 2.39 -3.29 -2.81
C PHE A 71 2.11 -4.67 -2.21
N ARG A 72 1.85 -5.67 -3.05
CA ARG A 72 1.74 -7.06 -2.63
C ARG A 72 3.14 -7.59 -2.34
N ALA A 73 3.67 -7.27 -1.17
CA ALA A 73 4.99 -7.75 -0.76
C ALA A 73 4.97 -9.28 -0.68
N ASP A 74 5.85 -9.94 -1.44
CA ASP A 74 6.08 -11.38 -1.36
C ASP A 74 6.94 -11.74 -0.14
N THR A 75 7.46 -10.73 0.58
CA THR A 75 8.38 -10.90 1.70
C THR A 75 7.71 -10.48 3.00
N GLU A 76 7.71 -11.37 3.98
CA GLU A 76 7.25 -11.03 5.33
C GLU A 76 8.17 -9.98 5.98
N PRO A 77 7.61 -9.08 6.84
CA PRO A 77 8.40 -8.15 7.64
C PRO A 77 9.47 -8.87 8.46
N ALA A 78 10.60 -8.21 8.68
CA ALA A 78 11.69 -8.74 9.51
C ALA A 78 11.20 -9.11 10.92
N ASP A 79 11.74 -10.17 11.48
CA ASP A 79 11.55 -10.58 12.88
C ASP A 79 12.85 -10.28 13.65
N THR A 80 12.85 -9.20 14.42
CA THR A 80 14.01 -8.73 15.20
C THR A 80 13.97 -9.20 16.64
N GLY A 81 12.88 -9.88 17.04
CA GLY A 81 12.66 -10.37 18.39
C GLY A 81 11.88 -9.42 19.30
N SER A 82 11.45 -8.24 18.82
CA SER A 82 10.57 -7.33 19.55
C SER A 82 9.64 -6.58 18.60
N VAL A 83 8.44 -6.21 19.08
CA VAL A 83 7.46 -5.48 18.26
C VAL A 83 7.96 -4.10 17.84
N GLU A 84 8.68 -3.41 18.73
CA GLU A 84 9.26 -2.11 18.41
C GLU A 84 10.35 -2.24 17.34
N GLY A 85 11.23 -3.24 17.45
CA GLY A 85 12.28 -3.52 16.46
C GLY A 85 11.71 -3.91 15.10
N ASP A 86 10.69 -4.78 15.09
CA ASP A 86 10.02 -5.24 13.88
C ASP A 86 9.32 -4.08 13.16
N LEU A 87 8.56 -3.25 13.90
CA LEU A 87 7.90 -2.04 13.37
C LEU A 87 8.92 -1.02 12.86
N GLN A 88 10.05 -0.86 13.57
CA GLN A 88 11.09 0.07 13.14
C GLN A 88 11.73 -0.38 11.84
N ALA A 89 12.13 -1.65 11.72
CA ALA A 89 12.72 -2.20 10.51
C ALA A 89 11.75 -2.09 9.32
N TRP A 90 10.48 -2.44 9.53
CA TRP A 90 9.42 -2.32 8.54
C TRP A 90 9.21 -0.85 8.11
N ALA A 91 9.09 0.07 9.05
CA ALA A 91 8.83 1.47 8.75
C ALA A 91 10.00 2.16 8.04
N GLU A 92 11.24 1.80 8.37
CA GLU A 92 12.44 2.29 7.68
C GLU A 92 12.48 1.77 6.23
N GLN A 93 12.19 0.48 6.00
CA GLN A 93 12.08 -0.08 4.66
C GLN A 93 10.96 0.60 3.86
N PHE A 94 9.76 0.74 4.43
CA PHE A 94 8.63 1.43 3.81
C PHE A 94 8.99 2.88 3.43
N PHE A 95 9.68 3.59 4.32
CA PHE A 95 10.16 4.95 4.06
C PHE A 95 11.15 5.02 2.88
N GLU A 96 12.11 4.10 2.82
CA GLU A 96 13.08 4.04 1.73
C GLU A 96 12.41 3.72 0.38
N GLU A 97 11.51 2.73 0.38
CA GLU A 97 10.76 2.33 -0.80
C GLU A 97 9.88 3.46 -1.33
N MET A 98 9.06 4.07 -0.47
CA MET A 98 8.17 5.17 -0.87
C MET A 98 8.92 6.45 -1.21
N GLY A 99 10.06 6.70 -0.58
CA GLY A 99 10.94 7.84 -0.85
C GLY A 99 11.78 7.71 -2.12
N SER A 100 11.89 6.54 -2.72
CA SER A 100 12.59 6.32 -3.98
C SER A 100 11.84 6.97 -5.16
N GLU A 101 12.54 7.22 -6.28
CA GLU A 101 11.89 7.73 -7.51
C GLU A 101 10.78 6.78 -7.99
N VAL A 102 11.03 5.48 -7.89
CA VAL A 102 10.07 4.43 -8.27
C VAL A 102 8.87 4.45 -7.33
N GLY A 103 9.08 4.52 -6.01
CA GLY A 103 8.00 4.58 -5.02
C GLY A 103 7.14 5.83 -5.17
N GLN A 104 7.77 7.00 -5.41
CA GLN A 104 7.03 8.23 -5.66
C GLN A 104 6.21 8.19 -6.96
N ALA A 105 6.74 7.58 -8.03
CA ALA A 105 6.00 7.38 -9.28
C ALA A 105 4.80 6.45 -9.04
N MET A 106 5.01 5.36 -8.31
CA MET A 106 3.98 4.40 -7.93
C MET A 106 2.86 5.05 -7.11
N LEU A 107 3.19 5.87 -6.11
CA LEU A 107 2.19 6.61 -5.33
C LEU A 107 1.35 7.55 -6.23
N ARG A 108 1.98 8.24 -7.18
CA ARG A 108 1.26 9.10 -8.14
C ARG A 108 0.33 8.28 -9.05
N ASP A 109 0.76 7.10 -9.49
CA ASP A 109 -0.04 6.21 -10.32
C ASP A 109 -1.26 5.68 -9.57
N VAL A 110 -1.09 5.27 -8.31
CA VAL A 110 -2.17 4.86 -7.42
C VAL A 110 -3.20 5.98 -7.25
N LEU A 111 -2.75 7.23 -7.05
CA LEU A 111 -3.64 8.38 -6.89
C LEU A 111 -4.30 8.82 -8.20
N ALA A 112 -3.69 8.54 -9.35
CA ALA A 112 -4.23 8.87 -10.67
C ALA A 112 -5.28 7.84 -11.16
N GLY A 113 -5.25 6.61 -10.63
CA GLY A 113 -6.21 5.56 -10.96
C GLY A 113 -7.61 5.93 -10.49
N ARG A 114 -8.59 5.77 -11.39
CA ARG A 114 -10.01 5.91 -11.06
C ARG A 114 -10.55 4.53 -10.77
N SER A 115 -10.99 4.31 -9.57
CA SER A 115 -11.51 3.00 -9.20
C SER A 115 -12.74 2.62 -10.01
N GLN A 116 -12.63 1.53 -10.76
CA GLN A 116 -13.77 0.86 -11.40
C GLN A 116 -14.21 -0.41 -10.64
N GLY A 117 -13.62 -0.69 -9.46
CA GLY A 117 -13.88 -1.85 -8.63
C GLY A 117 -14.67 -1.52 -7.35
N GLU A 118 -15.02 -2.55 -6.59
CA GLU A 118 -15.72 -2.41 -5.30
C GLU A 118 -14.90 -1.62 -4.27
N MET A 119 -13.57 -1.69 -4.37
CA MET A 119 -12.64 -0.95 -3.49
C MET A 119 -11.69 -0.11 -4.33
N PRO A 120 -11.57 1.21 -4.06
CA PRO A 120 -10.59 2.10 -4.69
C PRO A 120 -9.15 1.60 -4.59
N VAL A 121 -8.33 1.81 -5.63
CA VAL A 121 -6.91 1.39 -5.63
C VAL A 121 -6.14 1.95 -4.43
N PRO A 122 -6.29 3.23 -4.03
CA PRO A 122 -5.66 3.73 -2.80
C PRO A 122 -6.06 2.93 -1.55
N CYS A 123 -7.35 2.53 -1.43
CA CYS A 123 -7.81 1.72 -0.30
C CYS A 123 -7.23 0.31 -0.32
N GLN A 124 -7.00 -0.27 -1.50
CA GLN A 124 -6.33 -1.57 -1.63
C GLN A 124 -4.87 -1.48 -1.19
N CYS A 125 -4.15 -0.41 -1.58
CA CYS A 125 -2.79 -0.17 -1.10
C CYS A 125 -2.73 -0.04 0.42
N ALA A 126 -3.66 0.72 1.02
CA ALA A 126 -3.76 0.84 2.47
C ALA A 126 -4.01 -0.52 3.14
N ALA A 127 -4.89 -1.36 2.58
CA ALA A 127 -5.16 -2.69 3.09
C ALA A 127 -3.92 -3.60 3.05
N TYR A 128 -3.10 -3.54 1.98
CA TYR A 128 -1.84 -4.30 1.92
C TYR A 128 -0.83 -3.79 2.94
N THR A 129 -0.69 -2.49 3.11
CA THR A 129 0.17 -1.90 4.14
C THR A 129 -0.28 -2.36 5.53
N ALA A 130 -1.57 -2.30 5.82
CA ALA A 130 -2.14 -2.77 7.09
C ALA A 130 -1.86 -4.26 7.33
N SER A 131 -1.98 -5.12 6.31
CA SER A 131 -1.72 -6.56 6.46
C SER A 131 -0.27 -6.87 6.84
N GLN A 132 0.71 -6.09 6.36
CA GLN A 132 2.11 -6.23 6.77
C GLN A 132 2.31 -5.84 8.24
N ILE A 133 1.66 -4.78 8.68
CA ILE A 133 1.66 -4.34 10.08
C ILE A 133 1.01 -5.41 10.96
N GLU A 134 -0.12 -5.98 10.55
CA GLU A 134 -0.81 -7.06 11.27
C GLU A 134 0.10 -8.26 11.55
N ILE A 135 0.96 -8.66 10.59
CA ILE A 135 1.93 -9.73 10.78
C ILE A 135 2.88 -9.40 11.93
N VAL A 136 3.42 -8.18 11.96
CA VAL A 136 4.31 -7.71 13.04
C VAL A 136 3.61 -7.73 14.38
N LEU A 137 2.41 -7.15 14.45
CA LEU A 137 1.64 -7.07 15.70
C LEU A 137 1.20 -8.44 16.22
N ALA A 138 0.85 -9.37 15.32
CA ALA A 138 0.52 -10.74 15.68
C ALA A 138 1.72 -11.47 16.33
N ARG A 139 2.94 -11.27 15.82
CA ARG A 139 4.16 -11.80 16.42
C ARG A 139 4.41 -11.22 17.82
N GLY A 140 4.28 -9.89 17.99
CA GLY A 140 4.40 -9.23 19.28
C GLY A 140 3.39 -9.76 20.29
N THR A 141 2.13 -9.91 19.88
CA THR A 141 1.07 -10.51 20.70
C THR A 141 1.42 -11.94 21.12
N ALA A 142 1.93 -12.75 20.19
CA ALA A 142 2.35 -14.12 20.49
C ALA A 142 3.53 -14.18 21.49
N ARG A 143 4.38 -13.14 21.52
CA ARG A 143 5.47 -12.99 22.51
C ARG A 143 4.99 -12.38 23.85
N GLY A 144 3.71 -11.98 23.96
CA GLY A 144 3.17 -11.34 25.16
C GLY A 144 3.55 -9.87 25.31
N GLU A 145 3.99 -9.22 24.24
CA GLU A 145 4.33 -7.79 24.24
C GLU A 145 3.07 -6.91 24.14
N ALA A 146 3.14 -5.69 24.68
CA ALA A 146 2.13 -4.67 24.40
C ALA A 146 2.23 -4.21 22.94
N VAL A 147 1.14 -4.29 22.20
CA VAL A 147 1.08 -3.92 20.78
C VAL A 147 0.12 -2.75 20.57
N PRO A 148 0.45 -1.77 19.71
CA PRO A 148 -0.49 -0.73 19.31
C PRO A 148 -1.59 -1.30 18.39
N ALA A 149 -2.68 -0.54 18.21
CA ALA A 149 -3.65 -0.85 17.17
C ALA A 149 -3.07 -0.60 15.78
N VAL A 150 -3.51 -1.36 14.77
CA VAL A 150 -3.09 -1.17 13.36
C VAL A 150 -3.34 0.27 12.91
N ASP A 151 -4.53 0.82 13.20
CA ASP A 151 -4.90 2.19 12.84
C ASP A 151 -3.95 3.23 13.47
N ALA A 152 -3.48 3.00 14.71
CA ALA A 152 -2.51 3.89 15.34
C ALA A 152 -1.18 3.94 14.56
N ILE A 153 -0.75 2.82 13.97
CA ILE A 153 0.44 2.78 13.11
C ILE A 153 0.14 3.40 11.74
N MET A 154 -1.02 3.13 11.16
CA MET A 154 -1.43 3.75 9.90
C MET A 154 -1.44 5.28 10.02
N ASP A 155 -2.05 5.81 11.06
CA ASP A 155 -2.20 7.26 11.27
C ASP A 155 -0.91 7.91 11.80
N GLY A 156 -0.20 7.24 12.72
CA GLY A 156 0.97 7.82 13.41
C GLY A 156 2.30 7.60 12.68
N VAL A 157 2.41 6.60 11.80
CA VAL A 157 3.66 6.27 11.08
C VAL A 157 3.47 6.37 9.57
N VAL A 158 2.51 5.62 8.99
CA VAL A 158 2.33 5.53 7.54
C VAL A 158 1.91 6.87 6.95
N ALA A 159 0.85 7.47 7.49
CA ALA A 159 0.31 8.73 6.96
C ALA A 159 1.34 9.88 6.98
N PRO A 160 2.11 10.12 8.08
CA PRO A 160 3.16 11.13 8.07
C PRO A 160 4.30 10.85 7.06
N ILE A 161 4.69 9.59 6.85
CA ILE A 161 5.69 9.23 5.85
C ILE A 161 5.19 9.57 4.45
N ILE A 162 3.98 9.12 4.09
CA ILE A 162 3.36 9.38 2.78
C ILE A 162 3.16 10.87 2.55
N TYR A 163 2.63 11.60 3.54
CA TYR A 163 2.43 13.04 3.43
C TYR A 163 3.75 13.77 3.13
N ARG A 164 4.82 13.44 3.87
CA ARG A 164 6.12 14.07 3.66
C ARG A 164 6.78 13.66 2.35
N THR A 165 6.55 12.45 1.90
CA THR A 165 7.04 11.97 0.60
C THR A 165 6.39 12.71 -0.56
N LEU A 166 5.08 12.99 -0.48
CA LEU A 166 4.34 13.63 -1.57
C LEU A 166 4.38 15.16 -1.52
N PHE A 167 4.38 15.75 -0.32
CA PHE A 167 4.15 17.18 -0.12
C PHE A 167 5.22 17.87 0.74
N GLY A 168 6.14 17.13 1.34
CA GLY A 168 7.15 17.69 2.24
C GLY A 168 8.18 18.55 1.51
N PRO A 169 8.52 19.75 2.01
CA PRO A 169 9.57 20.59 1.44
C PRO A 169 10.98 20.01 1.66
N THR A 170 11.13 19.14 2.63
CA THR A 170 12.37 18.41 2.94
C THR A 170 12.08 16.93 3.05
N ARG A 171 13.00 16.10 2.55
CA ARG A 171 12.90 14.65 2.73
C ARG A 171 12.78 14.31 4.22
N ALA A 172 11.86 13.41 4.57
CA ALA A 172 11.84 12.78 5.88
C ALA A 172 13.20 12.08 6.14
N SER A 173 13.51 11.81 7.38
CA SER A 173 14.75 11.13 7.77
C SER A 173 14.45 9.87 8.59
N HIS A 174 15.40 8.93 8.63
CA HIS A 174 15.29 7.77 9.51
C HIS A 174 15.07 8.16 10.99
N ALA A 175 15.67 9.28 11.43
CA ALA A 175 15.44 9.78 12.80
C ALA A 175 13.98 10.15 13.04
N LEU A 176 13.31 10.74 12.04
CA LEU A 176 11.86 11.01 12.10
C LEU A 176 11.09 9.70 12.19
N VAL A 177 11.36 8.73 11.28
CA VAL A 177 10.67 7.44 11.23
C VAL A 177 10.76 6.72 12.59
N ARG A 178 11.97 6.65 13.16
CA ARG A 178 12.17 6.10 14.51
C ARG A 178 11.37 6.83 15.58
N GLY A 179 11.27 8.16 15.47
CA GLY A 179 10.48 8.98 16.39
C GLY A 179 8.99 8.67 16.32
N LEU A 180 8.46 8.49 15.11
CA LEU A 180 7.04 8.14 14.88
C LEU A 180 6.72 6.75 15.47
N VAL A 181 7.55 5.75 15.21
CA VAL A 181 7.36 4.39 15.76
C VAL A 181 7.38 4.42 17.29
N ARG A 182 8.38 5.07 17.91
CA ARG A 182 8.42 5.20 19.37
C ARG A 182 7.21 5.91 19.95
N GLY A 183 6.71 6.95 19.28
CA GLY A 183 5.49 7.64 19.68
C GLY A 183 4.27 6.71 19.72
N CYS A 184 4.09 5.87 18.70
CA CYS A 184 3.02 4.89 18.66
C CYS A 184 3.18 3.80 19.73
N MET A 185 4.41 3.32 19.97
CA MET A 185 4.69 2.32 21.00
C MET A 185 4.43 2.87 22.43
N ALA A 186 4.76 4.13 22.68
CA ALA A 186 4.46 4.77 23.97
C ALA A 186 2.95 4.86 24.22
N GLY A 187 2.14 5.06 23.17
CA GLY A 187 0.68 5.06 23.25
C GLY A 187 0.07 3.67 23.47
N ALA A 188 0.75 2.61 23.08
CA ALA A 188 0.26 1.24 23.23
C ALA A 188 0.10 0.79 24.70
N GLY A 189 0.84 1.41 25.61
CA GLY A 189 0.70 1.17 27.05
C GLY A 189 -0.44 1.95 27.72
N HIS A 190 -1.06 2.86 26.97
CA HIS A 190 -2.13 3.70 27.49
C HIS A 190 -3.45 3.31 26.79
N GLN A 191 -4.14 2.30 27.29
CA GLN A 191 -5.53 2.06 26.93
C GLN A 191 -6.35 3.26 27.41
N PRO A 192 -7.10 3.97 26.53
CA PRO A 192 -8.01 5.00 26.99
C PRO A 192 -8.98 4.38 27.99
N SER A 193 -9.11 4.97 29.15
CA SER A 193 -10.10 4.55 30.15
C SER A 193 -11.51 4.80 29.58
N ASP A 194 -12.52 4.02 29.99
CA ASP A 194 -13.93 4.24 29.60
C ASP A 194 -14.39 5.69 29.82
N SER A 195 -13.71 6.44 30.69
CA SER A 195 -13.94 7.87 30.92
C SER A 195 -13.51 8.77 29.74
N ASP A 196 -12.47 8.41 29.00
CA ASP A 196 -11.98 9.20 27.85
C ASP A 196 -12.89 9.03 26.62
N LEU A 197 -13.49 7.84 26.47
CA LEU A 197 -14.49 7.54 25.43
C LEU A 197 -15.83 8.27 25.69
N ALA A 198 -16.20 8.45 26.96
CA ALA A 198 -17.42 9.17 27.32
C ALA A 198 -17.35 10.68 27.02
N LEU A 199 -16.14 11.29 27.11
CA LEU A 199 -15.91 12.70 26.78
C LEU A 199 -15.94 12.99 25.27
N ALA A 200 -15.46 12.04 24.46
CA ALA A 200 -15.50 12.17 22.98
C ALA A 200 -16.92 12.03 22.40
N GLY A 201 -17.80 11.28 23.06
CA GLY A 201 -19.19 11.10 22.65
C GLY A 201 -20.14 12.25 23.03
N ALA A 202 -19.72 13.18 23.91
CA ALA A 202 -20.56 14.28 24.39
C ALA A 202 -20.53 15.56 23.53
N ALA A 203 -19.66 15.64 22.52
CA ALA A 203 -19.65 16.73 21.54
C ALA A 203 -20.58 16.42 20.37
N GLY A 204 -21.90 16.50 20.63
CA GLY A 204 -22.94 16.45 19.59
C GLY A 204 -22.89 17.67 18.68
N PRO A 205 -23.44 17.58 17.45
CA PRO A 205 -23.31 18.63 16.44
C PRO A 205 -24.10 19.88 16.84
N MET A 206 -23.41 20.99 17.08
CA MET A 206 -23.99 22.32 16.96
C MET A 206 -23.69 22.82 15.55
N LEU A 207 -24.62 22.62 14.64
CA LEU A 207 -24.74 23.37 13.40
C LEU A 207 -26.19 23.83 13.30
N ASP A 208 -26.41 25.11 13.60
CA ASP A 208 -27.47 25.93 13.05
C ASP A 208 -27.02 26.55 11.73
#